data_fd15bdcb9717d01e6f29ae6045ef11e4
#
_entry.id   fd15bdcb9717d01e6f29ae6045ef11e4
#
_cell.length_a   1.000
_cell.length_b   1.000
_cell.length_c   1.000
_cell.angle_alpha   90.00
_cell.angle_beta   90.00
_cell.angle_gamma   90.00
#
_symmetry.space_group_name_H-M   'P 1'
#
loop_
_entity.id
_entity.type
_entity.pdbx_description
1 polymer ?
#
loop_
_entity_poly.entity_id
_entity_poly.type
_entity_poly.pdbx_seq_one_letter_code
_entity_poly.pdbx_strand_id
1 'polypeptide(L)'
;MKRPPGVRALEQAIAHPPAVPQVRAESDLVGLDRRSVLAGDLAGLSVAVIAPAASALSVPFVLMGVVGPGAWLSAVLGFALALMLAGVFSQFATRIAAAGSMYTWVTRSLGPFPGLLVGTSMLLGYGILVAFGVSQTIRRSSEAVASTSAGEPGVGPWPQWWIGVVALVFCLLVSIRGVRVATRLAFVVESALVMGLLCLVSLAISREGLPSPAILSLEGADPWRIILGATIVLGITVGFEASAALASEAERPFWSVPRAMTGAVLVAAALYVVSFLAASTLVPAPGHARGPAQRWFPDTVDAHVADVVLSSLLAVSFLALTLGAWNALARVVFSFAREGILPAALGRTHPRWASPVGALLVIAPFAIAPATVTLLAGREVGPLSTALLQSAVFVLFIAYALVALSLPVFLSRLDELTPGPVALAVAAVLLTLALAVVDTVRDVGDGDPSGLALAGGTLVFGGLWFCWLRAHRRRALRRMGIHDETIRTDLLGA
;
A
#
# COMPACT_ATOMS: atom_id res chain seq x y z
N MET A 1 29.88 -29.39 49.31
CA MET A 1 29.60 -29.68 47.91
C MET A 1 28.77 -28.53 47.29
N LYS A 2 29.28 -27.78 46.32
CA LYS A 2 28.53 -26.75 45.61
C LYS A 2 27.56 -27.46 44.65
N ARG A 3 26.23 -27.27 44.83
CA ARG A 3 25.22 -27.86 43.97
C ARG A 3 25.37 -27.30 42.50
N PRO A 4 25.15 -28.13 41.47
CA PRO A 4 25.23 -27.69 40.08
C PRO A 4 24.30 -26.49 39.80
N PRO A 5 24.70 -25.55 38.94
CA PRO A 5 23.92 -24.33 38.67
C PRO A 5 22.50 -24.60 38.17
N GLY A 6 22.27 -25.71 37.45
CA GLY A 6 20.94 -26.11 36.95
C GLY A 6 19.96 -26.53 38.06
N VAL A 7 20.46 -27.14 39.17
CA VAL A 7 19.61 -27.53 40.31
C VAL A 7 19.12 -26.29 41.07
N ARG A 8 19.97 -25.26 41.21
CA ARG A 8 19.58 -24.00 41.85
C ARG A 8 18.54 -23.26 41.03
N ALA A 9 18.68 -23.23 39.71
CA ALA A 9 17.70 -22.59 38.80
C ALA A 9 16.33 -23.31 38.88
N LEU A 10 16.34 -24.64 38.99
CA LEU A 10 15.13 -25.44 39.16
C LEU A 10 14.47 -25.19 40.51
N GLU A 11 15.25 -25.17 41.61
CA GLU A 11 14.77 -24.86 42.95
C GLU A 11 14.19 -23.44 43.04
N GLN A 12 14.82 -22.47 42.38
CA GLN A 12 14.27 -21.10 42.26
C GLN A 12 13.00 -21.03 41.44
N ALA A 13 12.90 -21.75 40.33
CA ALA A 13 11.70 -21.83 39.52
C ALA A 13 10.51 -22.52 40.22
N ILE A 14 10.80 -23.51 41.09
CA ILE A 14 9.80 -24.19 41.92
C ILE A 14 9.36 -23.29 43.10
N ALA A 15 10.31 -22.58 43.74
CA ALA A 15 10.00 -21.69 44.87
C ALA A 15 9.28 -20.41 44.45
N HIS A 16 9.58 -19.93 43.24
CA HIS A 16 8.96 -18.73 42.63
C HIS A 16 8.54 -19.07 41.21
N PRO A 17 7.45 -19.85 41.04
CA PRO A 17 6.96 -20.16 39.71
C PRO A 17 6.69 -18.85 38.96
N PRO A 18 7.18 -18.71 37.70
CA PRO A 18 6.88 -17.53 36.92
C PRO A 18 5.37 -17.34 36.89
N ALA A 19 4.92 -16.14 37.14
CA ALA A 19 3.49 -15.83 37.09
C ALA A 19 2.93 -16.34 35.75
N VAL A 20 2.07 -17.34 35.81
CA VAL A 20 1.44 -17.88 34.59
C VAL A 20 0.75 -16.72 33.94
N PRO A 21 1.09 -16.34 32.70
CA PRO A 21 0.42 -15.27 32.01
C PRO A 21 -1.07 -15.54 32.07
N GLN A 22 -1.86 -14.64 32.68
CA GLN A 22 -3.30 -14.78 32.71
C GLN A 22 -3.79 -14.65 31.28
N VAL A 23 -4.07 -15.78 30.63
CA VAL A 23 -4.63 -15.81 29.29
C VAL A 23 -6.02 -15.18 29.37
N ARG A 24 -6.22 -14.10 28.63
CA ARG A 24 -7.48 -13.34 28.60
C ARG A 24 -8.62 -14.18 28.04
N ALA A 25 -9.82 -13.96 28.52
CA ALA A 25 -11.00 -14.63 27.98
C ALA A 25 -11.37 -14.08 26.59
N GLU A 26 -11.15 -12.80 26.37
CA GLU A 26 -11.49 -12.08 25.14
C GLU A 26 -10.30 -11.28 24.61
N SER A 27 -10.21 -11.15 23.28
CA SER A 27 -9.21 -10.31 22.62
C SER A 27 -9.55 -8.82 22.77
N ASP A 28 -8.55 -7.97 22.91
CA ASP A 28 -8.73 -6.50 22.88
C ASP A 28 -9.28 -6.00 21.52
N LEU A 29 -9.20 -6.83 20.48
CA LEU A 29 -9.74 -6.58 19.12
C LEU A 29 -11.14 -7.14 18.90
N VAL A 30 -11.95 -7.30 19.97
CA VAL A 30 -13.34 -7.76 19.89
C VAL A 30 -14.12 -6.94 18.87
N GLY A 31 -14.87 -7.67 18.01
CA GLY A 31 -15.74 -7.08 16.99
C GLY A 31 -15.26 -7.28 15.56
N LEU A 32 -13.99 -7.64 15.32
CA LEU A 32 -13.50 -8.14 14.04
C LEU A 32 -13.64 -9.67 13.98
N ASP A 33 -13.80 -10.20 12.77
CA ASP A 33 -14.01 -11.65 12.53
C ASP A 33 -12.64 -12.37 12.50
N ARG A 34 -12.17 -12.80 13.68
CA ARG A 34 -10.86 -13.47 13.85
C ARG A 34 -10.78 -14.75 13.01
N ARG A 35 -9.59 -15.01 12.43
CA ARG A 35 -9.27 -16.24 11.68
C ARG A 35 -10.21 -16.55 10.53
N SER A 36 -10.78 -15.52 9.95
CA SER A 36 -11.80 -15.64 8.92
C SER A 36 -11.28 -15.44 7.50
N VAL A 37 -10.12 -14.78 7.33
CA VAL A 37 -9.57 -14.40 6.02
C VAL A 37 -8.53 -15.41 5.57
N LEU A 38 -8.75 -16.00 4.40
CA LEU A 38 -7.87 -17.00 3.81
C LEU A 38 -6.58 -16.36 3.25
N ALA A 39 -5.54 -17.17 3.08
CA ALA A 39 -4.26 -16.71 2.52
C ALA A 39 -4.41 -16.11 1.11
N GLY A 40 -5.28 -16.65 0.27
CA GLY A 40 -5.59 -16.11 -1.06
C GLY A 40 -6.27 -14.74 -1.00
N ASP A 41 -7.19 -14.53 -0.04
CA ASP A 41 -7.86 -13.25 0.16
C ASP A 41 -6.87 -12.16 0.60
N LEU A 42 -5.89 -12.52 1.46
CA LEU A 42 -4.81 -11.61 1.90
C LEU A 42 -3.86 -11.24 0.75
N ALA A 43 -3.46 -12.24 -0.05
CA ALA A 43 -2.64 -12.02 -1.24
C ALA A 43 -3.37 -11.11 -2.23
N GLY A 44 -4.67 -11.37 -2.45
CA GLY A 44 -5.53 -10.55 -3.30
C GLY A 44 -5.61 -9.10 -2.85
N LEU A 45 -5.68 -8.84 -1.53
CA LEU A 45 -5.67 -7.49 -1.00
C LEU A 45 -4.35 -6.76 -1.29
N SER A 46 -3.22 -7.37 -0.96
CA SER A 46 -1.90 -6.77 -1.21
C SER A 46 -1.66 -6.53 -2.70
N VAL A 47 -2.07 -7.46 -3.56
CA VAL A 47 -1.99 -7.30 -5.02
C VAL A 47 -2.89 -6.16 -5.50
N ALA A 48 -4.15 -6.11 -5.05
CA ALA A 48 -5.10 -5.08 -5.49
C ALA A 48 -4.66 -3.66 -5.12
N VAL A 49 -4.05 -3.47 -3.93
CA VAL A 49 -3.58 -2.14 -3.51
C VAL A 49 -2.41 -1.64 -4.36
N ILE A 50 -1.56 -2.52 -4.88
CA ILE A 50 -0.51 -2.17 -5.84
C ILE A 50 -1.10 -1.83 -7.22
N ALA A 51 -2.30 -2.34 -7.56
CA ALA A 51 -2.93 -2.24 -8.89
C ALA A 51 -1.96 -2.66 -10.02
N PRO A 52 -1.42 -3.90 -10.01
CA PRO A 52 -0.33 -4.28 -10.88
C PRO A 52 -0.70 -4.25 -12.36
N ALA A 53 -1.97 -4.49 -12.71
CA ALA A 53 -2.43 -4.40 -14.10
C ALA A 53 -2.36 -2.96 -14.62
N ALA A 54 -2.86 -1.98 -13.84
CA ALA A 54 -2.78 -0.56 -14.22
C ALA A 54 -1.33 -0.06 -14.27
N SER A 55 -0.53 -0.44 -13.28
CA SER A 55 0.89 -0.06 -13.21
C SER A 55 1.69 -0.62 -14.39
N ALA A 56 1.50 -1.91 -14.72
CA ALA A 56 2.20 -2.57 -15.80
C ALA A 56 1.82 -2.04 -17.20
N LEU A 57 0.56 -1.61 -17.39
CA LEU A 57 0.12 -0.99 -18.64
C LEU A 57 0.64 0.45 -18.84
N SER A 58 0.90 1.18 -17.77
CA SER A 58 1.19 2.63 -17.84
C SER A 58 2.64 2.97 -17.53
N VAL A 59 3.21 2.40 -16.48
CA VAL A 59 4.51 2.84 -15.91
C VAL A 59 5.71 2.53 -16.81
N PRO A 60 5.76 1.44 -17.60
CA PRO A 60 6.88 1.22 -18.53
C PRO A 60 7.09 2.40 -19.47
N PHE A 61 6.02 2.96 -20.06
CA PHE A 61 6.13 4.12 -20.94
C PHE A 61 6.57 5.40 -20.20
N VAL A 62 6.04 5.61 -18.99
CA VAL A 62 6.46 6.73 -18.13
C VAL A 62 7.95 6.63 -17.81
N LEU A 63 8.39 5.43 -17.42
CA LEU A 63 9.77 5.19 -17.01
C LEU A 63 10.74 5.36 -18.20
N MET A 64 10.40 4.83 -19.38
CA MET A 64 11.18 5.04 -20.59
C MET A 64 11.23 6.52 -21.00
N GLY A 65 10.15 7.27 -20.82
CA GLY A 65 10.10 8.70 -21.12
C GLY A 65 10.90 9.57 -20.15
N VAL A 66 10.87 9.24 -18.84
CA VAL A 66 11.57 10.03 -17.80
C VAL A 66 13.05 9.66 -17.71
N VAL A 67 13.36 8.36 -17.73
CA VAL A 67 14.73 7.86 -17.51
C VAL A 67 15.50 7.72 -18.82
N GLY A 68 14.83 7.25 -19.88
CA GLY A 68 15.50 6.91 -21.13
C GLY A 68 16.34 5.63 -20.99
N PRO A 69 17.61 5.65 -21.50
CA PRO A 69 18.54 4.53 -21.31
C PRO A 69 18.71 4.22 -19.82
N GLY A 70 18.64 2.92 -19.44
CA GLY A 70 18.71 2.51 -18.04
C GLY A 70 17.36 2.42 -17.31
N ALA A 71 16.22 2.66 -17.97
CA ALA A 71 14.89 2.50 -17.38
C ALA A 71 14.67 1.11 -16.76
N TRP A 72 15.20 0.04 -17.38
CA TRP A 72 15.17 -1.31 -16.83
C TRP A 72 15.92 -1.42 -15.49
N LEU A 73 17.06 -0.72 -15.33
CA LEU A 73 17.84 -0.73 -14.10
C LEU A 73 17.09 -0.02 -12.97
N SER A 74 16.38 1.07 -13.29
CA SER A 74 15.47 1.73 -12.34
C SER A 74 14.42 0.76 -11.80
N ALA A 75 13.84 -0.06 -12.68
CA ALA A 75 12.86 -1.07 -12.27
C ALA A 75 13.48 -2.12 -11.35
N VAL A 76 14.65 -2.63 -11.70
CA VAL A 76 15.38 -3.61 -10.86
C VAL A 76 15.67 -3.03 -9.48
N LEU A 77 16.17 -1.80 -9.39
CA LEU A 77 16.50 -1.14 -8.12
C LEU A 77 15.24 -0.87 -7.27
N GLY A 78 14.17 -0.37 -7.89
CA GLY A 78 12.91 -0.10 -7.18
C GLY A 78 12.25 -1.36 -6.62
N PHE A 79 12.14 -2.43 -7.43
CA PHE A 79 11.60 -3.70 -6.95
C PHE A 79 12.53 -4.41 -5.95
N ALA A 80 13.85 -4.30 -6.10
CA ALA A 80 14.79 -4.83 -5.11
C ALA A 80 14.58 -4.18 -3.74
N LEU A 81 14.43 -2.84 -3.68
CA LEU A 81 14.13 -2.14 -2.44
C LEU A 81 12.76 -2.52 -1.89
N ALA A 82 11.73 -2.65 -2.73
CA ALA A 82 10.41 -3.11 -2.30
C ALA A 82 10.48 -4.51 -1.68
N LEU A 83 11.25 -5.44 -2.26
CA LEU A 83 11.48 -6.78 -1.69
C LEU A 83 12.28 -6.72 -0.38
N MET A 84 13.26 -5.83 -0.26
CA MET A 84 13.99 -5.62 0.99
C MET A 84 13.04 -5.13 2.09
N LEU A 85 12.17 -4.16 1.80
CA LEU A 85 11.15 -3.68 2.73
C LEU A 85 10.16 -4.79 3.09
N ALA A 86 9.69 -5.57 2.12
CA ALA A 86 8.83 -6.74 2.38
C ALA A 86 9.53 -7.77 3.27
N GLY A 87 10.84 -7.98 3.10
CA GLY A 87 11.66 -8.81 3.97
C GLY A 87 11.72 -8.29 5.42
N VAL A 88 11.96 -6.97 5.60
CA VAL A 88 11.93 -6.31 6.92
C VAL A 88 10.56 -6.46 7.57
N PHE A 89 9.47 -6.18 6.84
CA PHE A 89 8.11 -6.25 7.37
C PHE A 89 7.70 -7.69 7.71
N SER A 90 8.19 -8.65 6.94
CA SER A 90 7.98 -10.07 7.21
C SER A 90 8.55 -10.52 8.55
N GLN A 91 9.67 -9.91 9.01
CA GLN A 91 10.22 -10.21 10.34
C GLN A 91 9.25 -9.85 11.47
N PHE A 92 8.51 -8.76 11.31
CA PHE A 92 7.45 -8.40 12.26
C PHE A 92 6.20 -9.26 12.09
N ALA A 93 5.74 -9.43 10.86
CA ALA A 93 4.50 -10.15 10.57
C ALA A 93 4.55 -11.63 10.96
N THR A 94 5.73 -12.25 11.00
CA THR A 94 5.92 -13.62 11.52
C THR A 94 5.82 -13.71 13.04
N ARG A 95 5.76 -12.58 13.77
CA ARG A 95 5.80 -12.54 15.25
C ARG A 95 4.64 -11.76 15.87
N ILE A 96 4.08 -10.80 15.16
CA ILE A 96 2.99 -9.94 15.66
C ILE A 96 1.85 -9.90 14.66
N ALA A 97 0.67 -10.37 15.07
CA ALA A 97 -0.58 -10.22 14.33
C ALA A 97 -1.37 -9.05 14.93
N ALA A 98 -1.54 -7.96 14.16
CA ALA A 98 -2.20 -6.75 14.65
C ALA A 98 -2.98 -6.03 13.55
N ALA A 99 -4.17 -5.53 13.88
CA ALA A 99 -4.95 -4.67 12.99
C ALA A 99 -4.30 -3.28 12.76
N GLY A 100 -3.44 -2.83 13.69
CA GLY A 100 -2.64 -1.61 13.55
C GLY A 100 -1.43 -1.73 12.62
N SER A 101 -1.09 -2.94 12.15
CA SER A 101 0.01 -3.17 11.20
C SER A 101 1.34 -2.51 11.65
N MET A 102 2.00 -1.76 10.77
CA MET A 102 3.28 -1.06 10.99
C MET A 102 3.28 -0.19 12.26
N TYR A 103 2.19 0.50 12.53
CA TYR A 103 2.03 1.31 13.75
C TYR A 103 2.25 0.47 15.02
N THR A 104 1.63 -0.70 15.09
CA THR A 104 1.78 -1.60 16.23
C THR A 104 3.21 -2.12 16.36
N TRP A 105 3.85 -2.50 15.25
CA TRP A 105 5.23 -2.99 15.24
C TRP A 105 6.21 -1.96 15.81
N VAL A 106 6.12 -0.71 15.34
CA VAL A 106 7.01 0.36 15.83
C VAL A 106 6.69 0.76 17.28
N THR A 107 5.41 0.79 17.66
CA THR A 107 5.03 1.05 19.05
C THR A 107 5.62 0.03 20.01
N ARG A 108 5.60 -1.26 19.64
CA ARG A 108 6.17 -2.35 20.45
C ARG A 108 7.70 -2.35 20.47
N SER A 109 8.32 -1.84 19.41
CA SER A 109 9.78 -1.79 19.28
C SER A 109 10.39 -0.54 19.91
N LEU A 110 9.93 0.64 19.53
CA LEU A 110 10.51 1.95 19.87
C LEU A 110 9.66 2.75 20.88
N GLY A 111 8.44 2.29 21.15
CA GLY A 111 7.53 2.96 22.08
C GLY A 111 6.51 3.89 21.44
N PRO A 112 5.69 4.60 22.26
CA PRO A 112 4.49 5.28 21.79
C PRO A 112 4.74 6.46 20.85
N PHE A 113 5.83 7.21 21.01
CA PHE A 113 6.10 8.40 20.19
C PHE A 113 6.42 8.03 18.73
N PRO A 114 7.44 7.20 18.44
CA PRO A 114 7.68 6.76 17.06
C PRO A 114 6.50 5.97 16.48
N GLY A 115 5.83 5.16 17.31
CA GLY A 115 4.61 4.46 16.90
C GLY A 115 3.53 5.42 16.40
N LEU A 116 3.26 6.52 17.14
CA LEU A 116 2.26 7.50 16.71
C LEU A 116 2.68 8.22 15.42
N LEU A 117 3.96 8.50 15.21
CA LEU A 117 4.45 9.05 13.94
C LEU A 117 4.14 8.11 12.76
N VAL A 118 4.45 6.81 12.91
CA VAL A 118 4.08 5.81 11.91
C VAL A 118 2.58 5.75 11.70
N GLY A 119 1.80 5.73 12.79
CA GLY A 119 0.35 5.71 12.72
C GLY A 119 -0.23 6.94 12.01
N THR A 120 0.32 8.13 12.27
CA THR A 120 -0.05 9.37 11.56
C THR A 120 0.29 9.27 10.08
N SER A 121 1.49 8.77 9.74
CA SER A 121 1.90 8.53 8.36
C SER A 121 0.98 7.53 7.66
N MET A 122 0.56 6.45 8.32
CA MET A 122 -0.39 5.50 7.77
C MET A 122 -1.79 6.12 7.55
N LEU A 123 -2.30 6.89 8.51
CA LEU A 123 -3.61 7.55 8.37
C LEU A 123 -3.62 8.50 7.18
N LEU A 124 -2.60 9.33 7.05
CA LEU A 124 -2.49 10.29 5.95
C LEU A 124 -2.14 9.60 4.64
N GLY A 125 -1.12 8.75 4.63
CA GLY A 125 -0.64 8.09 3.42
C GLY A 125 -1.70 7.16 2.79
N TYR A 126 -2.33 6.31 3.57
CA TYR A 126 -3.46 5.50 3.06
C TYR A 126 -4.68 6.35 2.73
N GLY A 127 -4.96 7.42 3.48
CA GLY A 127 -6.04 8.36 3.17
C GLY A 127 -5.85 9.01 1.81
N ILE A 128 -4.62 9.48 1.54
CA ILE A 128 -4.23 10.06 0.25
C ILE A 128 -4.25 8.99 -0.85
N LEU A 129 -3.82 7.75 -0.56
CA LEU A 129 -3.86 6.65 -1.52
C LEU A 129 -5.30 6.27 -1.92
N VAL A 130 -6.24 6.30 -0.98
CA VAL A 130 -7.68 6.13 -1.29
C VAL A 130 -8.18 7.26 -2.18
N ALA A 131 -7.83 8.52 -1.86
CA ALA A 131 -8.20 9.68 -2.68
C ALA A 131 -7.56 9.63 -4.08
N PHE A 132 -6.32 9.13 -4.20
CA PHE A 132 -5.67 8.84 -5.48
C PHE A 132 -6.46 7.83 -6.30
N GLY A 133 -6.83 6.68 -5.70
CA GLY A 133 -7.59 5.65 -6.39
C GLY A 133 -8.96 6.15 -6.87
N VAL A 134 -9.68 6.95 -6.05
CA VAL A 134 -10.92 7.62 -6.46
C VAL A 134 -10.69 8.57 -7.63
N SER A 135 -9.68 9.42 -7.55
CA SER A 135 -9.34 10.39 -8.59
C SER A 135 -8.98 9.71 -9.91
N GLN A 136 -8.21 8.63 -9.86
CA GLN A 136 -7.88 7.83 -11.03
C GLN A 136 -9.12 7.12 -11.60
N THR A 137 -10.00 6.58 -10.76
CA THR A 137 -11.27 5.98 -11.19
C THR A 137 -12.13 7.02 -11.91
N ILE A 138 -12.28 8.23 -11.37
CA ILE A 138 -13.00 9.34 -12.02
C ILE A 138 -12.37 9.63 -13.38
N ARG A 139 -11.06 9.88 -13.42
CA ARG A 139 -10.35 10.26 -14.63
C ARG A 139 -10.50 9.20 -15.72
N ARG A 140 -10.18 7.94 -15.41
CA ARG A 140 -10.21 6.84 -16.39
C ARG A 140 -11.62 6.52 -16.88
N SER A 141 -12.62 6.55 -16.00
CA SER A 141 -14.02 6.39 -16.40
C SER A 141 -14.49 7.55 -17.29
N SER A 142 -14.06 8.77 -17.01
CA SER A 142 -14.38 9.94 -17.84
C SER A 142 -13.70 9.87 -19.22
N GLU A 143 -12.46 9.40 -19.29
CA GLU A 143 -11.76 9.14 -20.55
C GLU A 143 -12.51 8.08 -21.37
N ALA A 144 -12.96 6.98 -20.74
CA ALA A 144 -13.74 5.94 -21.42
C ALA A 144 -15.05 6.46 -21.98
N VAL A 145 -15.79 7.29 -21.20
CA VAL A 145 -17.05 7.89 -21.66
C VAL A 145 -16.81 8.91 -22.78
N ALA A 146 -15.80 9.77 -22.64
CA ALA A 146 -15.45 10.75 -23.67
C ALA A 146 -15.10 10.08 -25.01
N SER A 147 -14.43 8.93 -24.97
CA SER A 147 -14.10 8.16 -26.19
C SER A 147 -15.33 7.53 -26.87
N THR A 148 -16.49 7.42 -26.21
CA THR A 148 -17.74 6.95 -26.85
C THR A 148 -18.51 8.06 -27.54
N SER A 149 -18.21 9.35 -27.24
CA SER A 149 -18.94 10.51 -27.68
C SER A 149 -18.14 11.28 -28.74
N ALA A 150 -18.08 10.77 -29.95
CA ALA A 150 -17.33 11.39 -31.04
C ALA A 150 -17.81 12.84 -31.29
N GLY A 151 -16.95 13.81 -30.96
CA GLY A 151 -17.17 15.24 -31.23
C GLY A 151 -17.90 16.06 -30.16
N GLU A 152 -18.32 15.43 -29.05
CA GLU A 152 -18.83 16.15 -27.89
C GLU A 152 -17.72 16.67 -26.97
N PRO A 153 -17.89 17.83 -26.32
CA PRO A 153 -16.95 18.28 -25.30
C PRO A 153 -16.88 17.23 -24.18
N GLY A 154 -15.68 17.01 -23.65
CA GLY A 154 -15.40 16.00 -22.63
C GLY A 154 -16.38 16.01 -21.45
N VAL A 155 -16.40 14.96 -20.67
CA VAL A 155 -17.32 14.79 -19.54
C VAL A 155 -17.21 15.98 -18.58
N GLY A 156 -18.29 16.70 -18.37
CA GLY A 156 -18.32 17.86 -17.48
C GLY A 156 -18.03 17.52 -16.00
N PRO A 157 -17.80 18.53 -15.13
CA PRO A 157 -17.39 18.30 -13.76
C PRO A 157 -18.43 17.56 -12.91
N TRP A 158 -19.71 17.80 -13.11
CA TRP A 158 -20.78 17.14 -12.35
C TRP A 158 -20.90 15.64 -12.63
N PRO A 159 -20.95 15.17 -13.89
CA PRO A 159 -20.88 13.73 -14.17
C PRO A 159 -19.60 13.07 -13.64
N GLN A 160 -18.45 13.73 -13.74
CA GLN A 160 -17.20 13.23 -13.15
C GLN A 160 -17.32 13.05 -11.63
N TRP A 161 -17.90 14.03 -10.94
CA TRP A 161 -18.14 13.95 -9.50
C TRP A 161 -19.04 12.77 -9.14
N TRP A 162 -20.13 12.56 -9.89
CA TRP A 162 -21.04 11.42 -9.66
C TRP A 162 -20.36 10.07 -9.88
N ILE A 163 -19.46 9.95 -10.86
CA ILE A 163 -18.62 8.75 -11.03
C ILE A 163 -17.87 8.46 -9.72
N GLY A 164 -17.24 9.47 -9.12
CA GLY A 164 -16.52 9.33 -7.85
C GLY A 164 -17.44 8.91 -6.70
N VAL A 165 -18.62 9.53 -6.58
CA VAL A 165 -19.61 9.19 -5.56
C VAL A 165 -20.09 7.74 -5.70
N VAL A 166 -20.42 7.31 -6.91
CA VAL A 166 -20.86 5.93 -7.19
C VAL A 166 -19.75 4.93 -6.84
N ALA A 167 -18.51 5.22 -7.24
CA ALA A 167 -17.34 4.40 -6.91
C ALA A 167 -17.17 4.27 -5.39
N LEU A 168 -17.27 5.38 -4.65
CA LEU A 168 -17.16 5.37 -3.18
C LEU A 168 -18.30 4.62 -2.50
N VAL A 169 -19.54 4.85 -2.94
CA VAL A 169 -20.70 4.13 -2.40
C VAL A 169 -20.57 2.63 -2.66
N PHE A 170 -20.12 2.25 -3.84
CA PHE A 170 -19.84 0.84 -4.16
C PHE A 170 -18.77 0.25 -3.22
N CYS A 171 -17.61 0.91 -3.09
CA CYS A 171 -16.54 0.46 -2.19
C CYS A 171 -17.02 0.39 -0.73
N LEU A 172 -17.82 1.36 -0.28
CA LEU A 172 -18.39 1.38 1.07
C LEU A 172 -19.33 0.20 1.31
N LEU A 173 -20.27 -0.05 0.41
CA LEU A 173 -21.24 -1.14 0.53
C LEU A 173 -20.55 -2.51 0.52
N VAL A 174 -19.56 -2.69 -0.35
CA VAL A 174 -18.76 -3.92 -0.41
C VAL A 174 -17.97 -4.11 0.89
N SER A 175 -17.32 -3.05 1.39
CA SER A 175 -16.53 -3.09 2.62
C SER A 175 -17.38 -3.34 3.87
N ILE A 176 -18.60 -2.80 3.93
CA ILE A 176 -19.54 -3.04 5.04
C ILE A 176 -19.99 -4.51 5.06
N ARG A 177 -20.17 -5.14 3.90
CA ARG A 177 -20.53 -6.58 3.80
C ARG A 177 -19.47 -7.54 4.32
N GLY A 178 -18.32 -7.02 4.69
CA GLY A 178 -17.23 -7.75 5.32
C GLY A 178 -15.99 -7.86 4.45
N VAL A 179 -14.86 -8.01 5.12
CA VAL A 179 -13.54 -8.01 4.47
C VAL A 179 -13.37 -9.15 3.47
N ARG A 180 -13.91 -10.32 3.73
CA ARG A 180 -13.85 -11.46 2.79
C ARG A 180 -14.45 -11.13 1.43
N VAL A 181 -15.61 -10.44 1.43
CA VAL A 181 -16.27 -10.04 0.17
C VAL A 181 -15.41 -9.03 -0.56
N ALA A 182 -14.90 -8.03 0.17
CA ALA A 182 -14.06 -6.98 -0.41
C ALA A 182 -12.75 -7.53 -1.00
N THR A 183 -12.04 -8.39 -0.25
CA THR A 183 -10.76 -8.97 -0.69
C THR A 183 -10.93 -9.95 -1.84
N ARG A 184 -11.96 -10.79 -1.83
CA ARG A 184 -12.27 -11.71 -2.93
C ARG A 184 -12.65 -10.96 -4.20
N LEU A 185 -13.50 -9.94 -4.08
CA LEU A 185 -13.87 -9.12 -5.24
C LEU A 185 -12.64 -8.45 -5.84
N ALA A 186 -11.81 -7.82 -5.01
CA ALA A 186 -10.58 -7.18 -5.44
C ALA A 186 -9.63 -8.20 -6.13
N PHE A 187 -9.48 -9.40 -5.57
CA PHE A 187 -8.65 -10.47 -6.13
C PHE A 187 -9.18 -10.96 -7.49
N VAL A 188 -10.48 -11.24 -7.60
CA VAL A 188 -11.08 -11.73 -8.85
C VAL A 188 -10.97 -10.66 -9.94
N VAL A 189 -11.27 -9.41 -9.60
CA VAL A 189 -11.18 -8.28 -10.52
C VAL A 189 -9.74 -8.12 -11.01
N GLU A 190 -8.77 -8.03 -10.10
CA GLU A 190 -7.37 -7.83 -10.48
C GLU A 190 -6.81 -9.03 -11.25
N SER A 191 -7.21 -10.27 -10.90
CA SER A 191 -6.83 -11.45 -11.66
C SER A 191 -7.35 -11.42 -13.10
N ALA A 192 -8.59 -10.98 -13.30
CA ALA A 192 -9.16 -10.83 -14.64
C ALA A 192 -8.43 -9.74 -15.44
N LEU A 193 -8.07 -8.62 -14.78
CA LEU A 193 -7.29 -7.54 -15.40
C LEU A 193 -5.88 -7.98 -15.77
N VAL A 194 -5.22 -8.76 -14.90
CA VAL A 194 -3.91 -9.37 -15.19
C VAL A 194 -3.99 -10.30 -16.39
N MET A 195 -5.05 -11.09 -16.51
CA MET A 195 -5.26 -11.92 -17.72
C MET A 195 -5.42 -11.06 -18.97
N GLY A 196 -6.20 -9.97 -18.90
CA GLY A 196 -6.32 -9.01 -19.99
C GLY A 196 -4.98 -8.35 -20.36
N LEU A 197 -4.19 -7.97 -19.37
CA LEU A 197 -2.83 -7.46 -19.55
C LEU A 197 -1.95 -8.49 -20.29
N LEU A 198 -1.93 -9.75 -19.84
CA LEU A 198 -1.13 -10.80 -20.47
C LEU A 198 -1.56 -11.07 -21.92
N CYS A 199 -2.85 -10.96 -22.22
CA CYS A 199 -3.36 -11.01 -23.61
C CYS A 199 -2.82 -9.83 -24.44
N LEU A 200 -2.86 -8.61 -23.93
CA LEU A 200 -2.33 -7.44 -24.63
C LEU A 200 -0.82 -7.53 -24.85
N VAL A 201 -0.08 -7.97 -23.84
CA VAL A 201 1.38 -8.20 -23.93
C VAL A 201 1.69 -9.28 -24.97
N SER A 202 0.98 -10.40 -24.95
CA SER A 202 1.16 -11.48 -25.94
C SER A 202 0.87 -11.00 -27.35
N LEU A 203 -0.18 -10.18 -27.50
CA LEU A 203 -0.54 -9.57 -28.79
C LEU A 203 0.55 -8.59 -29.26
N ALA A 204 1.08 -7.75 -28.37
CA ALA A 204 2.16 -6.83 -28.70
C ALA A 204 3.42 -7.58 -29.18
N ILE A 205 3.86 -8.62 -28.44
CA ILE A 205 5.03 -9.43 -28.80
C ILE A 205 4.82 -10.19 -30.10
N SER A 206 3.61 -10.70 -30.36
CA SER A 206 3.31 -11.42 -31.60
C SER A 206 3.35 -10.53 -32.85
N ARG A 207 3.09 -9.22 -32.68
CA ARG A 207 3.09 -8.23 -33.76
C ARG A 207 4.47 -7.63 -34.02
N GLU A 208 5.12 -7.17 -32.96
CA GLU A 208 6.37 -6.41 -33.08
C GLU A 208 7.61 -7.27 -32.85
N GLY A 209 7.43 -8.52 -32.38
CA GLY A 209 8.52 -9.41 -32.02
C GLY A 209 9.08 -9.13 -30.62
N LEU A 210 10.21 -9.75 -30.32
CA LEU A 210 10.93 -9.53 -29.06
C LEU A 210 11.79 -8.25 -29.17
N PRO A 211 11.95 -7.51 -28.06
CA PRO A 211 12.76 -6.31 -28.06
C PRO A 211 14.24 -6.60 -28.39
N SER A 212 14.89 -5.63 -29.03
CA SER A 212 16.34 -5.70 -29.23
C SER A 212 17.07 -5.72 -27.89
N PRO A 213 18.16 -6.52 -27.74
CA PRO A 213 19.02 -6.47 -26.55
C PRO A 213 19.55 -5.06 -26.22
N ALA A 214 19.57 -4.14 -27.18
CA ALA A 214 19.95 -2.75 -26.99
C ALA A 214 19.13 -2.02 -25.89
N ILE A 215 17.93 -2.50 -25.55
CA ILE A 215 17.12 -1.93 -24.45
C ILE A 215 17.82 -2.05 -23.09
N LEU A 216 18.74 -3.00 -22.95
CA LEU A 216 19.54 -3.21 -21.74
C LEU A 216 20.82 -2.36 -21.74
N SER A 217 21.10 -1.58 -22.82
CA SER A 217 22.24 -0.69 -22.87
C SER A 217 22.11 0.41 -21.80
N LEU A 218 23.26 0.74 -21.22
CA LEU A 218 23.41 1.90 -20.32
C LEU A 218 24.13 3.06 -21.01
N GLU A 219 24.34 2.96 -22.32
CA GLU A 219 25.00 4.02 -23.09
C GLU A 219 24.12 5.28 -23.08
N GLY A 220 24.71 6.41 -22.63
CA GLY A 220 23.98 7.66 -22.44
C GLY A 220 23.04 7.69 -21.23
N ALA A 221 23.08 6.68 -20.36
CA ALA A 221 22.25 6.66 -19.15
C ALA A 221 22.72 7.70 -18.12
N ASP A 222 21.76 8.40 -17.53
CA ASP A 222 21.97 9.35 -16.45
C ASP A 222 21.71 8.66 -15.10
N PRO A 223 22.72 8.50 -14.22
CA PRO A 223 22.54 7.88 -12.90
C PRO A 223 21.45 8.55 -12.05
N TRP A 224 21.32 9.88 -12.14
CA TRP A 224 20.29 10.62 -11.42
C TRP A 224 18.89 10.23 -11.87
N ARG A 225 18.66 10.14 -13.19
CA ARG A 225 17.38 9.70 -13.74
C ARG A 225 17.06 8.24 -13.41
N ILE A 226 18.09 7.36 -13.35
CA ILE A 226 17.93 5.97 -12.92
C ILE A 226 17.40 5.90 -11.48
N ILE A 227 17.97 6.69 -10.57
CA ILE A 227 17.53 6.72 -9.17
C ILE A 227 16.12 7.31 -9.06
N LEU A 228 15.79 8.37 -9.80
CA LEU A 228 14.43 8.90 -9.89
C LEU A 228 13.44 7.85 -10.39
N GLY A 229 13.81 7.10 -11.42
CA GLY A 229 12.99 6.00 -11.91
C GLY A 229 12.77 4.91 -10.85
N ALA A 230 13.78 4.59 -10.03
CA ALA A 230 13.64 3.65 -8.93
C ALA A 230 12.64 4.15 -7.87
N THR A 231 12.57 5.47 -7.62
CA THR A 231 11.56 6.06 -6.72
C THR A 231 10.15 5.88 -7.29
N ILE A 232 9.95 6.09 -8.59
CA ILE A 232 8.67 5.86 -9.27
C ILE A 232 8.24 4.40 -9.10
N VAL A 233 9.17 3.45 -9.33
CA VAL A 233 8.87 2.01 -9.21
C VAL A 233 8.59 1.60 -7.77
N LEU A 234 9.32 2.12 -6.78
CA LEU A 234 8.98 1.91 -5.38
C LEU A 234 7.61 2.50 -5.06
N GLY A 235 7.30 3.69 -5.58
CA GLY A 235 6.03 4.37 -5.36
C GLY A 235 4.81 3.55 -5.82
N ILE A 236 4.90 2.85 -6.96
CA ILE A 236 3.80 2.00 -7.44
C ILE A 236 3.66 0.69 -6.67
N THR A 237 4.65 0.31 -5.86
CA THR A 237 4.56 -0.86 -4.98
C THR A 237 4.02 -0.53 -3.59
N VAL A 238 3.88 0.76 -3.25
CA VAL A 238 3.30 1.20 -1.97
C VAL A 238 1.93 0.57 -1.76
N GLY A 239 1.71 0.03 -0.56
CA GLY A 239 0.51 -0.72 -0.22
C GLY A 239 0.67 -2.24 -0.29
N PHE A 240 1.84 -2.77 -0.70
CA PHE A 240 2.11 -4.22 -0.64
C PHE A 240 1.90 -4.79 0.77
N GLU A 241 2.06 -3.97 1.80
CA GLU A 241 1.89 -4.30 3.20
C GLU A 241 0.44 -4.25 3.70
N ALA A 242 -0.53 -3.92 2.84
CA ALA A 242 -1.94 -3.76 3.22
C ALA A 242 -2.53 -5.00 3.91
N SER A 243 -2.09 -6.22 3.53
CA SER A 243 -2.50 -7.46 4.18
C SER A 243 -2.10 -7.52 5.67
N ALA A 244 -1.07 -6.79 6.10
CA ALA A 244 -0.68 -6.75 7.51
C ALA A 244 -1.74 -6.07 8.40
N ALA A 245 -2.55 -5.17 7.85
CA ALA A 245 -3.68 -4.59 8.58
C ALA A 245 -4.81 -5.59 8.87
N LEU A 246 -4.86 -6.71 8.14
CA LEU A 246 -5.81 -7.81 8.35
C LEU A 246 -5.20 -8.98 9.13
N ALA A 247 -4.00 -8.84 9.67
CA ALA A 247 -3.31 -9.94 10.36
C ALA A 247 -4.14 -10.54 11.51
N SER A 248 -4.91 -9.73 12.25
CA SER A 248 -5.80 -10.21 13.32
C SER A 248 -7.02 -10.99 12.82
N GLU A 249 -7.40 -10.81 11.56
CA GLU A 249 -8.52 -11.50 10.91
C GLU A 249 -8.06 -12.73 10.10
N ALA A 250 -6.75 -12.86 9.86
CA ALA A 250 -6.18 -13.93 9.05
C ALA A 250 -6.25 -15.30 9.74
N GLU A 251 -6.56 -16.37 8.99
CA GLU A 251 -6.61 -17.74 9.51
C GLU A 251 -5.24 -18.20 10.04
N ARG A 252 -4.17 -17.90 9.31
CA ARG A 252 -2.78 -18.23 9.65
C ARG A 252 -1.88 -17.00 9.54
N PRO A 253 -2.01 -16.01 10.44
CA PRO A 253 -1.40 -14.69 10.27
C PRO A 253 0.11 -14.74 10.06
N PHE A 254 0.82 -15.50 10.88
CA PHE A 254 2.29 -15.60 10.86
C PHE A 254 2.85 -16.30 9.62
N TRP A 255 2.01 -16.99 8.85
CA TRP A 255 2.39 -17.65 7.61
C TRP A 255 1.88 -16.91 6.37
N SER A 256 0.60 -16.51 6.38
CA SER A 256 -0.07 -15.97 5.20
C SER A 256 0.28 -14.50 4.95
N VAL A 257 0.37 -13.66 5.99
CA VAL A 257 0.65 -12.23 5.83
C VAL A 257 2.05 -11.96 5.23
N PRO A 258 3.15 -12.53 5.75
CA PRO A 258 4.48 -12.33 5.16
C PRO A 258 4.54 -12.75 3.69
N ARG A 259 3.89 -13.89 3.36
CA ARG A 259 3.83 -14.39 1.98
C ARG A 259 2.99 -13.53 1.06
N ALA A 260 1.87 -13.00 1.57
CA ALA A 260 1.02 -12.08 0.80
C ALA A 260 1.80 -10.81 0.43
N MET A 261 2.52 -10.20 1.38
CA MET A 261 3.34 -9.01 1.13
C MET A 261 4.44 -9.26 0.10
N THR A 262 5.28 -10.28 0.34
CA THR A 262 6.39 -10.61 -0.57
C THR A 262 5.87 -11.08 -1.93
N GLY A 263 4.83 -11.90 -1.95
CA GLY A 263 4.20 -12.40 -3.17
C GLY A 263 3.60 -11.29 -4.02
N ALA A 264 2.98 -10.27 -3.42
CA ALA A 264 2.44 -9.13 -4.14
C ALA A 264 3.53 -8.34 -4.87
N VAL A 265 4.67 -8.09 -4.23
CA VAL A 265 5.82 -7.42 -4.86
C VAL A 265 6.40 -8.27 -5.99
N LEU A 266 6.55 -9.59 -5.78
CA LEU A 266 7.06 -10.50 -6.82
C LEU A 266 6.14 -10.57 -8.04
N VAL A 267 4.82 -10.65 -7.82
CA VAL A 267 3.82 -10.63 -8.90
C VAL A 267 3.90 -9.32 -9.67
N ALA A 268 3.94 -8.18 -8.97
CA ALA A 268 4.07 -6.87 -9.60
C ALA A 268 5.36 -6.76 -10.41
N ALA A 269 6.50 -7.21 -9.87
CA ALA A 269 7.78 -7.22 -10.57
C ALA A 269 7.75 -8.09 -11.83
N ALA A 270 7.19 -9.30 -11.74
CA ALA A 270 7.08 -10.21 -12.90
C ALA A 270 6.21 -9.60 -14.02
N LEU A 271 5.03 -9.06 -13.65
CA LEU A 271 4.13 -8.42 -14.61
C LEU A 271 4.78 -7.17 -15.22
N TYR A 272 5.50 -6.39 -14.41
CA TYR A 272 6.22 -5.23 -14.90
C TYR A 272 7.30 -5.62 -15.93
N VAL A 273 8.12 -6.63 -15.65
CA VAL A 273 9.16 -7.09 -16.57
C VAL A 273 8.55 -7.50 -17.91
N VAL A 274 7.50 -8.31 -17.90
CA VAL A 274 6.84 -8.76 -19.13
C VAL A 274 6.24 -7.58 -19.91
N SER A 275 5.58 -6.66 -19.20
CA SER A 275 5.01 -5.45 -19.81
C SER A 275 6.07 -4.48 -20.30
N PHE A 276 7.19 -4.33 -19.58
CA PHE A 276 8.29 -3.47 -19.99
C PHE A 276 8.93 -3.96 -21.30
N LEU A 277 9.15 -5.27 -21.41
CA LEU A 277 9.65 -5.88 -22.66
C LEU A 277 8.70 -5.62 -23.83
N ALA A 278 7.40 -5.83 -23.65
CA ALA A 278 6.40 -5.53 -24.66
C ALA A 278 6.31 -4.04 -24.99
N ALA A 279 6.22 -3.17 -23.96
CA ALA A 279 6.13 -1.73 -24.13
C ALA A 279 7.32 -1.15 -24.89
N SER A 280 8.50 -1.74 -24.73
CA SER A 280 9.71 -1.26 -25.41
C SER A 280 9.68 -1.48 -26.93
N THR A 281 8.93 -2.46 -27.42
CA THR A 281 8.71 -2.66 -28.85
C THR A 281 7.63 -1.73 -29.43
N LEU A 282 6.77 -1.18 -28.54
CA LEU A 282 5.63 -0.32 -28.91
C LEU A 282 5.96 1.18 -28.86
N VAL A 283 7.19 1.56 -28.57
CA VAL A 283 7.63 2.97 -28.59
C VAL A 283 7.61 3.46 -30.04
N PRO A 284 6.78 4.48 -30.39
CA PRO A 284 6.70 4.97 -31.75
C PRO A 284 8.02 5.55 -32.25
N ALA A 285 8.30 5.35 -33.54
CA ALA A 285 9.37 6.07 -34.20
C ALA A 285 9.13 7.60 -34.13
N PRO A 286 10.20 8.44 -34.13
CA PRO A 286 10.06 9.89 -34.15
C PRO A 286 9.10 10.33 -35.27
N GLY A 287 8.09 11.14 -34.94
CA GLY A 287 7.09 11.65 -35.88
C GLY A 287 5.80 10.87 -35.99
N HIS A 288 5.65 9.72 -35.33
CA HIS A 288 4.42 8.92 -35.30
C HIS A 288 3.84 8.93 -33.86
N ALA A 289 3.03 9.92 -33.54
CA ALA A 289 2.36 9.99 -32.25
C ALA A 289 1.16 9.02 -32.22
N ARG A 290 1.30 7.86 -31.55
CA ARG A 290 0.19 6.97 -31.20
C ARG A 290 -0.30 7.29 -29.80
N GLY A 291 -1.62 7.34 -29.62
CA GLY A 291 -2.24 7.47 -28.29
C GLY A 291 -1.86 6.30 -27.36
N PRO A 292 -2.00 6.46 -26.03
CA PRO A 292 -1.63 5.41 -25.08
C PRO A 292 -2.29 4.05 -25.35
N ALA A 293 -3.56 4.04 -25.71
CA ALA A 293 -4.28 2.80 -26.03
C ALA A 293 -3.84 2.20 -27.36
N GLN A 294 -3.69 3.03 -28.40
CA GLN A 294 -3.28 2.59 -29.72
C GLN A 294 -1.91 1.89 -29.76
N ARG A 295 -1.09 2.10 -28.75
CA ARG A 295 0.18 1.37 -28.61
C ARG A 295 -0.06 -0.12 -28.32
N TRP A 296 -1.00 -0.42 -27.43
CA TRP A 296 -1.30 -1.79 -27.01
C TRP A 296 -2.17 -2.56 -28.01
N PHE A 297 -3.03 -1.87 -28.78
CA PHE A 297 -3.97 -2.50 -29.68
C PHE A 297 -3.46 -2.51 -31.13
N PRO A 298 -3.85 -3.51 -31.96
CA PRO A 298 -3.58 -3.52 -33.40
C PRO A 298 -4.25 -2.32 -34.11
N ASP A 299 -3.66 -1.90 -35.22
CA ASP A 299 -4.23 -0.83 -36.08
C ASP A 299 -5.59 -1.22 -36.70
N THR A 300 -5.94 -2.52 -36.65
CA THR A 300 -7.27 -3.03 -37.07
C THR A 300 -8.36 -2.75 -36.04
N VAL A 301 -8.00 -2.41 -34.80
CA VAL A 301 -8.94 -2.02 -33.76
C VAL A 301 -9.16 -0.52 -33.85
N ASP A 302 -10.42 -0.13 -33.89
CA ASP A 302 -10.79 1.30 -33.89
C ASP A 302 -10.20 2.01 -32.66
N ALA A 303 -9.65 3.20 -32.87
CA ALA A 303 -8.95 3.95 -31.83
C ALA A 303 -9.88 4.25 -30.63
N HIS A 304 -11.14 4.58 -30.88
CA HIS A 304 -12.12 4.85 -29.81
C HIS A 304 -12.40 3.59 -29.00
N VAL A 305 -12.52 2.42 -29.65
CA VAL A 305 -12.71 1.14 -28.97
C VAL A 305 -11.49 0.81 -28.10
N ALA A 306 -10.28 1.00 -28.62
CA ALA A 306 -9.03 0.79 -27.87
C ALA A 306 -8.96 1.69 -26.61
N ASP A 307 -9.29 2.98 -26.76
CA ASP A 307 -9.31 3.95 -25.67
C ASP A 307 -10.37 3.62 -24.60
N VAL A 308 -11.58 3.22 -25.02
CA VAL A 308 -12.66 2.79 -24.10
C VAL A 308 -12.21 1.56 -23.32
N VAL A 309 -11.67 0.55 -23.98
CA VAL A 309 -11.26 -0.70 -23.34
C VAL A 309 -10.12 -0.44 -22.36
N LEU A 310 -9.04 0.23 -22.79
CA LEU A 310 -7.91 0.52 -21.91
C LEU A 310 -8.31 1.36 -20.70
N SER A 311 -9.05 2.45 -20.93
CA SER A 311 -9.47 3.35 -19.85
C SER A 311 -10.40 2.64 -18.86
N SER A 312 -11.29 1.75 -19.35
CA SER A 312 -12.15 0.93 -18.48
C SER A 312 -11.35 -0.06 -17.65
N LEU A 313 -10.38 -0.75 -18.24
CA LEU A 313 -9.48 -1.67 -17.52
C LEU A 313 -8.72 -0.93 -16.40
N LEU A 314 -8.18 0.24 -16.71
CA LEU A 314 -7.47 1.08 -15.74
C LEU A 314 -8.42 1.60 -14.64
N ALA A 315 -9.64 2.04 -14.98
CA ALA A 315 -10.63 2.51 -14.00
C ALA A 315 -10.98 1.42 -12.98
N VAL A 316 -11.20 0.19 -13.47
CA VAL A 316 -11.55 -0.96 -12.63
C VAL A 316 -10.38 -1.39 -11.73
N SER A 317 -9.13 -1.35 -12.22
CA SER A 317 -7.93 -1.63 -11.42
C SER A 317 -7.76 -0.59 -10.30
N PHE A 318 -7.92 0.71 -10.59
CA PHE A 318 -7.87 1.75 -9.56
C PHE A 318 -9.05 1.69 -8.57
N LEU A 319 -10.21 1.20 -8.99
CA LEU A 319 -11.32 0.93 -8.08
C LEU A 319 -10.99 -0.21 -7.11
N ALA A 320 -10.31 -1.26 -7.58
CA ALA A 320 -9.83 -2.36 -6.73
C ALA A 320 -8.76 -1.86 -5.74
N LEU A 321 -7.82 -1.01 -6.18
CA LEU A 321 -6.87 -0.32 -5.30
C LEU A 321 -7.60 0.48 -4.21
N THR A 322 -8.59 1.29 -4.61
CA THR A 322 -9.39 2.07 -3.66
C THR A 322 -10.03 1.18 -2.61
N LEU A 323 -10.66 0.09 -3.02
CA LEU A 323 -11.31 -0.86 -2.13
C LEU A 323 -10.31 -1.47 -1.14
N GLY A 324 -9.14 -1.87 -1.62
CA GLY A 324 -8.08 -2.46 -0.79
C GLY A 324 -7.48 -1.48 0.22
N ALA A 325 -7.06 -0.31 -0.24
CA ALA A 325 -6.46 0.73 0.59
C ALA A 325 -7.46 1.25 1.67
N TRP A 326 -8.73 1.40 1.30
CA TRP A 326 -9.79 1.80 2.24
C TRP A 326 -9.97 0.77 3.36
N ASN A 327 -9.99 -0.52 3.01
CA ASN A 327 -10.10 -1.58 4.01
C ASN A 327 -8.89 -1.62 4.95
N ALA A 328 -7.65 -1.41 4.45
CA ALA A 328 -6.46 -1.31 5.28
C ALA A 328 -6.51 -0.10 6.22
N LEU A 329 -6.85 1.09 5.69
CA LEU A 329 -6.99 2.31 6.47
C LEU A 329 -8.04 2.18 7.57
N ALA A 330 -9.19 1.55 7.26
CA ALA A 330 -10.26 1.37 8.24
C ALA A 330 -9.83 0.57 9.47
N ARG A 331 -8.89 -0.41 9.32
CA ARG A 331 -8.34 -1.17 10.45
C ARG A 331 -7.38 -0.33 11.30
N VAL A 332 -6.60 0.55 10.68
CA VAL A 332 -5.75 1.49 11.41
C VAL A 332 -6.61 2.45 12.23
N VAL A 333 -7.65 3.04 11.63
CA VAL A 333 -8.61 3.91 12.33
C VAL A 333 -9.32 3.15 13.46
N PHE A 334 -9.75 1.92 13.20
CA PHE A 334 -10.37 1.05 14.20
C PHE A 334 -9.43 0.79 15.38
N SER A 335 -8.18 0.43 15.13
CA SER A 335 -7.17 0.19 16.17
C SER A 335 -6.96 1.43 17.04
N PHE A 336 -6.83 2.61 16.44
CA PHE A 336 -6.70 3.87 17.16
C PHE A 336 -7.92 4.20 18.02
N ALA A 337 -9.12 3.87 17.53
CA ALA A 337 -10.33 4.06 18.31
C ALA A 337 -10.42 3.09 19.50
N ARG A 338 -10.00 1.83 19.32
CA ARG A 338 -9.97 0.81 20.39
C ARG A 338 -8.92 1.15 21.46
N GLU A 339 -7.84 1.78 21.11
CA GLU A 339 -6.80 2.26 22.01
C GLU A 339 -7.17 3.58 22.73
N GLY A 340 -8.24 4.25 22.29
CA GLY A 340 -8.70 5.52 22.85
C GLY A 340 -7.95 6.75 22.33
N ILE A 341 -7.16 6.58 21.24
CA ILE A 341 -6.50 7.67 20.52
C ILE A 341 -7.54 8.49 19.74
N LEU A 342 -8.41 7.80 19.03
CA LEU A 342 -9.56 8.36 18.31
C LEU A 342 -10.87 8.14 19.10
N PRO A 343 -11.97 8.85 18.72
CA PRO A 343 -13.27 8.66 19.33
C PRO A 343 -13.77 7.20 19.23
N ALA A 344 -14.33 6.67 20.32
CA ALA A 344 -14.79 5.28 20.40
C ALA A 344 -15.85 4.91 19.35
N ALA A 345 -16.59 5.89 18.82
CA ALA A 345 -17.56 5.68 17.76
C ALA A 345 -16.93 5.09 16.48
N LEU A 346 -15.67 5.42 16.20
CA LEU A 346 -14.92 4.90 15.05
C LEU A 346 -14.49 3.44 15.22
N GLY A 347 -14.46 2.95 16.45
CA GLY A 347 -14.22 1.54 16.79
C GLY A 347 -15.48 0.67 16.79
N ARG A 348 -16.63 1.18 16.33
CA ARG A 348 -17.87 0.38 16.22
C ARG A 348 -17.81 -0.52 15.00
N THR A 349 -18.19 -1.78 15.20
CA THR A 349 -18.28 -2.79 14.15
C THR A 349 -19.74 -3.12 13.86
N HIS A 350 -20.00 -3.60 12.64
CA HIS A 350 -21.33 -4.04 12.23
C HIS A 350 -21.70 -5.36 12.93
N PRO A 351 -22.88 -5.48 13.58
CA PRO A 351 -23.20 -6.67 14.38
C PRO A 351 -23.20 -7.99 13.59
N ARG A 352 -23.59 -7.94 12.30
CA ARG A 352 -23.70 -9.13 11.44
C ARG A 352 -22.42 -9.44 10.66
N TRP A 353 -21.69 -8.40 10.21
CA TRP A 353 -20.58 -8.56 9.26
C TRP A 353 -19.21 -8.27 9.86
N ALA A 354 -19.15 -7.97 11.16
CA ALA A 354 -17.93 -7.68 11.90
C ALA A 354 -16.97 -6.67 11.20
N SER A 355 -17.52 -5.79 10.35
CA SER A 355 -16.78 -4.76 9.63
C SER A 355 -16.71 -3.47 10.44
N PRO A 356 -15.62 -2.69 10.40
CA PRO A 356 -15.43 -1.45 11.17
C PRO A 356 -16.18 -0.28 10.53
N VAL A 357 -17.53 -0.30 10.62
CA VAL A 357 -18.41 0.68 9.92
C VAL A 357 -18.10 2.12 10.32
N GLY A 358 -17.83 2.38 11.61
CA GLY A 358 -17.48 3.73 12.07
C GLY A 358 -16.25 4.28 11.35
N ALA A 359 -15.22 3.45 11.20
CA ALA A 359 -14.01 3.81 10.47
C ALA A 359 -14.28 3.98 8.96
N LEU A 360 -15.03 3.05 8.36
CA LEU A 360 -15.34 3.11 6.92
C LEU A 360 -16.10 4.40 6.55
N LEU A 361 -17.10 4.80 7.35
CA LEU A 361 -17.91 5.98 7.09
C LEU A 361 -17.12 7.29 7.20
N VAL A 362 -16.20 7.38 8.17
CA VAL A 362 -15.44 8.63 8.35
C VAL A 362 -14.43 8.86 7.22
N ILE A 363 -13.93 7.80 6.57
CA ILE A 363 -12.95 7.92 5.48
C ILE A 363 -13.60 8.48 4.21
N ALA A 364 -14.87 8.17 3.94
CA ALA A 364 -15.56 8.50 2.70
C ALA A 364 -15.48 10.00 2.29
N PRO A 365 -15.83 10.97 3.15
CA PRO A 365 -15.75 12.38 2.80
C PRO A 365 -14.32 12.85 2.53
N PHE A 366 -13.32 12.33 3.24
CA PHE A 366 -11.92 12.68 3.00
C PHE A 366 -11.39 12.09 1.68
N ALA A 367 -11.89 10.94 1.28
CA ALA A 367 -11.49 10.29 0.04
C ALA A 367 -11.93 11.08 -1.21
N ILE A 368 -13.12 11.68 -1.20
CA ILE A 368 -13.65 12.41 -2.36
C ILE A 368 -13.32 13.92 -2.31
N ALA A 369 -13.00 14.47 -1.15
CA ALA A 369 -12.79 15.90 -0.97
C ALA A 369 -11.77 16.51 -1.95
N PRO A 370 -10.57 15.92 -2.20
CA PRO A 370 -9.62 16.48 -3.15
C PRO A 370 -10.18 16.59 -4.57
N ALA A 371 -10.84 15.54 -5.06
CA ALA A 371 -11.49 15.55 -6.38
C ALA A 371 -12.63 16.58 -6.43
N THR A 372 -13.44 16.68 -5.38
CA THR A 372 -14.52 17.66 -5.28
C THR A 372 -14.00 19.09 -5.38
N VAL A 373 -12.97 19.43 -4.59
CA VAL A 373 -12.37 20.77 -4.61
C VAL A 373 -11.79 21.09 -5.99
N THR A 374 -11.13 20.13 -6.63
CA THR A 374 -10.51 20.29 -7.94
C THR A 374 -11.57 20.53 -9.03
N LEU A 375 -12.64 19.74 -9.04
CA LEU A 375 -13.73 19.88 -10.00
C LEU A 375 -14.53 21.17 -9.81
N LEU A 376 -14.79 21.57 -8.55
CA LEU A 376 -15.45 22.85 -8.25
C LEU A 376 -14.60 24.06 -8.66
N ALA A 377 -13.27 23.91 -8.63
CA ALA A 377 -12.35 24.93 -9.14
C ALA A 377 -12.21 24.93 -10.68
N GLY A 378 -12.97 24.11 -11.38
CA GLY A 378 -12.91 23.97 -12.85
C GLY A 378 -11.60 23.40 -13.36
N ARG A 379 -10.87 22.62 -12.51
CA ARG A 379 -9.58 22.04 -12.86
C ARG A 379 -9.72 20.55 -13.21
N GLU A 380 -8.76 20.03 -13.95
CA GLU A 380 -8.71 18.62 -14.32
C GLU A 380 -8.21 17.75 -13.15
N VAL A 381 -8.76 16.54 -13.05
CA VAL A 381 -8.39 15.55 -12.01
C VAL A 381 -7.06 14.86 -12.30
N GLY A 382 -6.56 14.92 -13.53
CA GLY A 382 -5.30 14.29 -13.94
C GLY A 382 -4.08 14.76 -13.13
N PRO A 383 -3.76 16.06 -13.09
CA PRO A 383 -2.66 16.60 -12.28
C PRO A 383 -2.83 16.32 -10.78
N LEU A 384 -4.08 16.40 -10.27
CA LEU A 384 -4.37 16.03 -8.88
C LEU A 384 -3.96 14.59 -8.57
N SER A 385 -4.28 13.66 -9.45
CA SER A 385 -3.95 12.24 -9.22
C SER A 385 -2.43 12.03 -9.08
N THR A 386 -1.63 12.69 -9.91
CA THR A 386 -0.16 12.61 -9.84
C THR A 386 0.36 13.16 -8.51
N ALA A 387 -0.12 14.34 -8.12
CA ALA A 387 0.26 14.96 -6.84
C ALA A 387 -0.16 14.10 -5.63
N LEU A 388 -1.33 13.47 -5.66
CA LEU A 388 -1.80 12.58 -4.60
C LEU A 388 -0.90 11.34 -4.47
N LEU A 389 -0.53 10.68 -5.58
CA LEU A 389 0.34 9.51 -5.51
C LEU A 389 1.70 9.89 -4.92
N GLN A 390 2.31 10.96 -5.41
CA GLN A 390 3.59 11.47 -4.94
C GLN A 390 3.55 11.80 -3.45
N SER A 391 2.50 12.51 -3.02
CA SER A 391 2.26 12.83 -1.60
C SER A 391 2.08 11.59 -0.72
N ALA A 392 1.35 10.58 -1.18
CA ALA A 392 1.17 9.33 -0.45
C ALA A 392 2.50 8.60 -0.24
N VAL A 393 3.34 8.55 -1.28
CA VAL A 393 4.67 7.92 -1.26
C VAL A 393 5.57 8.61 -0.24
N PHE A 394 5.68 9.95 -0.27
CA PHE A 394 6.48 10.72 0.69
C PHE A 394 6.08 10.45 2.14
N VAL A 395 4.78 10.50 2.41
CA VAL A 395 4.26 10.29 3.77
C VAL A 395 4.51 8.86 4.24
N LEU A 396 4.35 7.85 3.36
CA LEU A 396 4.56 6.45 3.72
C LEU A 396 6.04 6.07 3.83
N PHE A 397 6.95 6.77 3.16
CA PHE A 397 8.39 6.58 3.35
C PHE A 397 8.82 6.85 4.80
N ILE A 398 8.17 7.79 5.51
CA ILE A 398 8.40 8.01 6.94
C ILE A 398 8.07 6.73 7.73
N ALA A 399 6.92 6.12 7.45
CA ALA A 399 6.53 4.87 8.11
C ALA A 399 7.51 3.73 7.79
N TYR A 400 7.88 3.56 6.52
CA TYR A 400 8.79 2.50 6.07
C TYR A 400 10.18 2.63 6.69
N ALA A 401 10.73 3.83 6.73
CA ALA A 401 12.02 4.10 7.37
C ALA A 401 11.98 3.80 8.88
N LEU A 402 10.91 4.22 9.59
CA LEU A 402 10.77 3.97 11.02
C LEU A 402 10.55 2.48 11.32
N VAL A 403 9.81 1.75 10.50
CA VAL A 403 9.66 0.28 10.63
C VAL A 403 11.01 -0.39 10.45
N ALA A 404 11.76 -0.05 9.39
CA ALA A 404 13.07 -0.64 9.15
C ALA A 404 14.06 -0.31 10.29
N LEU A 405 14.08 0.94 10.76
CA LEU A 405 14.90 1.37 11.90
C LEU A 405 14.54 0.63 13.20
N SER A 406 13.27 0.26 13.37
CA SER A 406 12.79 -0.40 14.58
C SER A 406 13.15 -1.89 14.67
N LEU A 407 13.47 -2.55 13.54
CA LEU A 407 13.69 -4.00 13.47
C LEU A 407 14.84 -4.49 14.34
N PRO A 408 16.04 -3.88 14.34
CA PRO A 408 17.14 -4.34 15.22
C PRO A 408 16.76 -4.27 16.70
N VAL A 409 16.06 -3.20 17.12
CA VAL A 409 15.59 -3.05 18.50
C VAL A 409 14.55 -4.10 18.86
N PHE A 410 13.65 -4.43 17.93
CA PHE A 410 12.64 -5.47 18.12
C PHE A 410 13.29 -6.84 18.31
N LEU A 411 14.20 -7.22 17.41
CA LEU A 411 14.88 -8.52 17.49
C LEU A 411 15.80 -8.64 18.71
N SER A 412 16.44 -7.54 19.14
CA SER A 412 17.26 -7.55 20.35
C SER A 412 16.44 -7.82 21.63
N ARG A 413 15.17 -7.38 21.68
CA ARG A 413 14.27 -7.64 22.80
C ARG A 413 13.75 -9.08 22.85
N LEU A 414 13.87 -9.81 21.74
CA LEU A 414 13.49 -11.21 21.63
C LEU A 414 14.67 -12.16 21.75
N ASP A 415 15.89 -11.62 21.94
CA ASP A 415 17.16 -12.37 21.90
C ASP A 415 17.38 -13.09 20.55
N GLU A 416 16.78 -12.57 19.47
CA GLU A 416 16.86 -13.11 18.10
C GLU A 416 17.71 -12.24 17.16
N LEU A 417 18.56 -11.37 17.72
CA LEU A 417 19.37 -10.45 16.90
C LEU A 417 20.44 -11.23 16.12
N THR A 418 20.30 -11.22 14.79
CA THR A 418 21.27 -11.84 13.86
C THR A 418 21.73 -10.83 12.81
N PRO A 419 22.97 -10.98 12.25
CA PRO A 419 23.52 -9.98 11.33
C PRO A 419 22.71 -9.80 10.04
N GLY A 420 22.07 -10.85 9.54
CA GLY A 420 21.30 -10.79 8.28
C GLY A 420 20.12 -9.80 8.32
N PRO A 421 19.15 -9.96 9.23
CA PRO A 421 18.06 -9.00 9.40
C PRO A 421 18.51 -7.59 9.75
N VAL A 422 19.61 -7.43 10.51
CA VAL A 422 20.17 -6.11 10.82
C VAL A 422 20.71 -5.44 9.56
N ALA A 423 21.51 -6.15 8.76
CA ALA A 423 22.04 -5.63 7.51
C ALA A 423 20.91 -5.26 6.53
N LEU A 424 19.88 -6.11 6.45
CA LEU A 424 18.68 -5.83 5.64
C LEU A 424 17.97 -4.55 6.10
N ALA A 425 17.77 -4.37 7.40
CA ALA A 425 17.13 -3.20 7.98
C ALA A 425 17.94 -1.92 7.71
N VAL A 426 19.26 -1.96 7.94
CA VAL A 426 20.15 -0.82 7.69
C VAL A 426 20.14 -0.44 6.21
N ALA A 427 20.27 -1.42 5.31
CA ALA A 427 20.22 -1.16 3.87
C ALA A 427 18.86 -0.58 3.46
N ALA A 428 17.74 -1.12 3.97
CA ALA A 428 16.41 -0.60 3.70
C ALA A 428 16.23 0.86 4.18
N VAL A 429 16.71 1.20 5.38
CA VAL A 429 16.68 2.58 5.90
C VAL A 429 17.49 3.51 5.00
N LEU A 430 18.75 3.16 4.71
CA LEU A 430 19.64 4.01 3.92
C LEU A 430 19.09 4.25 2.51
N LEU A 431 18.59 3.20 1.85
CA LEU A 431 18.03 3.32 0.50
C LEU A 431 16.71 4.09 0.50
N THR A 432 15.81 3.86 1.46
CA THR A 432 14.56 4.62 1.57
C THR A 432 14.83 6.10 1.79
N LEU A 433 15.78 6.44 2.67
CA LEU A 433 16.17 7.83 2.91
C LEU A 433 16.85 8.44 1.68
N ALA A 434 17.73 7.69 0.98
CA ALA A 434 18.35 8.15 -0.24
C ALA A 434 17.32 8.50 -1.32
N LEU A 435 16.32 7.63 -1.54
CA LEU A 435 15.24 7.91 -2.48
C LEU A 435 14.38 9.11 -2.06
N ALA A 436 14.06 9.23 -0.77
CA ALA A 436 13.32 10.38 -0.25
C ALA A 436 14.10 11.71 -0.47
N VAL A 437 15.42 11.70 -0.30
CA VAL A 437 16.28 12.86 -0.58
C VAL A 437 16.28 13.19 -2.06
N VAL A 438 16.45 12.19 -2.93
CA VAL A 438 16.46 12.39 -4.40
C VAL A 438 15.14 12.99 -4.89
N ASP A 439 14.02 12.46 -4.41
CA ASP A 439 12.68 12.95 -4.74
C ASP A 439 12.46 14.39 -4.24
N THR A 440 12.92 14.67 -3.01
CA THR A 440 12.90 16.03 -2.43
C THR A 440 13.73 17.02 -3.25
N VAL A 441 14.94 16.64 -3.64
CA VAL A 441 15.83 17.52 -4.44
C VAL A 441 15.20 17.81 -5.80
N ARG A 442 14.57 16.82 -6.41
CA ARG A 442 13.85 17.00 -7.66
C ARG A 442 12.69 17.98 -7.48
N ASP A 443 11.79 17.73 -6.51
CA ASP A 443 10.58 18.53 -6.32
C ASP A 443 10.93 19.99 -5.99
N VAL A 444 11.94 20.23 -5.14
CA VAL A 444 12.46 21.59 -4.87
C VAL A 444 13.06 22.21 -6.11
N GLY A 445 13.79 21.43 -6.94
CA GLY A 445 14.35 21.87 -8.21
C GLY A 445 13.28 22.25 -9.25
N ASP A 446 12.17 21.53 -9.26
CA ASP A 446 10.99 21.79 -10.11
C ASP A 446 10.10 22.93 -9.55
N GLY A 447 10.44 23.49 -8.37
CA GLY A 447 9.68 24.56 -7.70
C GLY A 447 8.42 24.08 -6.99
N ASP A 448 8.27 22.78 -6.77
CA ASP A 448 7.13 22.18 -6.06
C ASP A 448 7.55 21.49 -4.74
N PRO A 449 7.69 22.22 -3.62
CA PRO A 449 8.05 21.66 -2.33
C PRO A 449 6.89 20.97 -1.62
N SER A 450 5.76 20.69 -2.29
CA SER A 450 4.53 20.19 -1.67
C SER A 450 4.72 18.84 -0.96
N GLY A 451 5.48 17.90 -1.55
CA GLY A 451 5.81 16.61 -0.96
C GLY A 451 6.59 16.75 0.35
N LEU A 452 7.64 17.57 0.34
CA LEU A 452 8.44 17.86 1.54
C LEU A 452 7.62 18.56 2.63
N ALA A 453 6.80 19.55 2.24
CA ALA A 453 5.93 20.26 3.17
C ALA A 453 4.90 19.31 3.83
N LEU A 454 4.35 18.38 3.07
CA LEU A 454 3.41 17.39 3.60
C LEU A 454 4.10 16.39 4.53
N ALA A 455 5.29 15.90 4.17
CA ALA A 455 6.07 15.02 5.03
C ALA A 455 6.47 15.72 6.34
N GLY A 456 6.99 16.94 6.26
CA GLY A 456 7.29 17.77 7.43
C GLY A 456 6.05 18.07 8.27
N GLY A 457 4.95 18.43 7.62
CA GLY A 457 3.64 18.63 8.26
C GLY A 457 3.14 17.38 8.98
N THR A 458 3.35 16.19 8.40
CA THR A 458 3.00 14.91 9.02
C THR A 458 3.78 14.67 10.31
N LEU A 459 5.08 14.93 10.30
CA LEU A 459 5.94 14.80 11.49
C LEU A 459 5.55 15.81 12.58
N VAL A 460 5.34 17.06 12.20
CA VAL A 460 4.92 18.13 13.13
C VAL A 460 3.54 17.79 13.74
N PHE A 461 2.57 17.42 12.89
CA PHE A 461 1.23 17.05 13.37
C PHE A 461 1.29 15.83 14.30
N GLY A 462 2.03 14.78 13.94
CA GLY A 462 2.20 13.59 14.80
C GLY A 462 2.86 13.93 16.13
N GLY A 463 3.87 14.82 16.13
CA GLY A 463 4.52 15.32 17.34
C GLY A 463 3.57 16.13 18.23
N LEU A 464 2.83 17.07 17.66
CA LEU A 464 1.83 17.86 18.39
C LEU A 464 0.71 16.98 18.95
N TRP A 465 0.24 16.02 18.15
CA TRP A 465 -0.76 15.05 18.58
C TRP A 465 -0.26 14.20 19.76
N PHE A 466 1.00 13.74 19.70
CA PHE A 466 1.62 13.04 20.82
C PHE A 466 1.68 13.90 22.09
N CYS A 467 2.11 15.15 21.99
CA CYS A 467 2.14 16.09 23.11
C CYS A 467 0.74 16.30 23.71
N TRP A 468 -0.27 16.44 22.86
CA TRP A 468 -1.66 16.56 23.29
C TRP A 468 -2.17 15.30 24.02
N LEU A 469 -1.90 14.11 23.47
CA LEU A 469 -2.25 12.83 24.10
C LEU A 469 -1.54 12.67 25.45
N ARG A 470 -0.28 13.06 25.53
CA ARG A 470 0.51 13.01 26.77
C ARG A 470 -0.05 13.93 27.85
N ALA A 471 -0.58 15.08 27.46
CA ALA A 471 -1.21 16.03 28.39
C ALA A 471 -2.60 15.57 28.84
N HIS A 472 -3.45 15.09 27.90
CA HIS A 472 -4.88 14.92 28.16
C HIS A 472 -5.34 13.45 28.21
N ARG A 473 -4.61 12.51 27.57
CA ARG A 473 -5.02 11.10 27.41
C ARG A 473 -3.89 10.10 27.69
N ARG A 474 -3.18 10.24 28.80
CA ARG A 474 -2.05 9.34 29.17
C ARG A 474 -2.42 7.86 29.19
N ARG A 475 -3.70 7.51 29.48
CA ARG A 475 -4.17 6.12 29.46
C ARG A 475 -4.16 5.54 28.03
N ALA A 476 -4.48 6.35 27.02
CA ALA A 476 -4.41 5.92 25.63
C ALA A 476 -2.97 5.57 25.23
N LEU A 477 -1.99 6.42 25.61
CA LEU A 477 -0.58 6.14 25.32
C LEU A 477 -0.07 4.82 25.91
N ARG A 478 -0.58 4.39 27.08
CA ARG A 478 -0.22 3.11 27.70
C ARG A 478 -0.87 1.91 27.02
N ARG A 479 -1.94 2.13 26.26
CA ARG A 479 -2.69 1.10 25.54
C ARG A 479 -2.31 1.00 24.07
N MET A 480 -1.38 1.84 23.61
CA MET A 480 -0.91 1.83 22.22
C MET A 480 -0.24 0.51 21.86
N GLY A 481 -0.47 0.06 20.62
CA GLY A 481 0.13 -1.14 20.09
C GLY A 481 -0.64 -2.41 20.47
N ILE A 482 -1.98 -2.36 20.53
CA ILE A 482 -2.83 -3.54 20.70
C ILE A 482 -2.60 -4.52 19.54
N HIS A 483 -2.40 -5.80 19.87
CA HIS A 483 -2.25 -6.88 18.91
C HIS A 483 -3.09 -8.08 19.34
N ASP A 484 -3.25 -9.04 18.44
CA ASP A 484 -3.98 -10.26 18.74
C ASP A 484 -3.13 -11.16 19.63
N GLU A 485 -3.56 -11.30 20.90
CA GLU A 485 -2.93 -12.20 21.89
C GLU A 485 -3.70 -13.53 21.90
N THR A 486 -3.03 -14.60 22.32
CA THR A 486 -3.65 -15.90 22.54
C THR A 486 -4.73 -15.78 23.61
N ILE A 487 -5.96 -16.21 23.31
CA ILE A 487 -7.08 -16.24 24.25
C ILE A 487 -7.36 -17.68 24.70
N ARG A 488 -8.18 -17.85 25.75
CA ARG A 488 -8.48 -19.17 26.33
C ARG A 488 -9.04 -20.16 25.32
N THR A 489 -9.87 -19.72 24.39
CA THR A 489 -10.44 -20.57 23.33
C THR A 489 -9.37 -21.11 22.38
N ASP A 490 -8.27 -20.39 22.18
CA ASP A 490 -7.16 -20.83 21.33
C ASP A 490 -6.37 -22.00 21.95
N LEU A 491 -6.39 -22.11 23.30
CA LEU A 491 -5.67 -23.16 24.05
C LEU A 491 -6.51 -24.44 24.19
N LEU A 492 -7.83 -24.30 24.13
CA LEU A 492 -8.74 -25.44 24.37
C LEU A 492 -9.07 -26.22 23.09
N GLY A 493 -8.47 -25.86 21.95
CA GLY A 493 -8.65 -26.53 20.66
C GLY A 493 -10.13 -26.56 20.29
N ALA A 494 -10.60 -25.51 19.64
CA ALA A 494 -11.94 -25.54 19.08
C ALA A 494 -12.01 -26.45 17.85
#